data_8761c34cb593480f8866f80b9e8166a7
#
_entry.id   8761c34cb593480f8866f80b9e8166a7
#
_cell.length_a   1.000
_cell.length_b   1.000
_cell.length_c   1.000
_cell.angle_alpha   90.00
_cell.angle_beta   90.00
_cell.angle_gamma   90.00
#
_symmetry.space_group_name_H-M   'P 1'
#
loop_
_entity.id
_entity.type
_entity.pdbx_description
1 polymer ?
#
loop_
_entity_poly.entity_id
_entity_poly.type
_entity_poly.pdbx_seq_one_letter_code
_entity_poly.pdbx_strand_id
1 'polypeptide(L)'
;MNIAQTQLRSSHQSIKNTLVEQGWVLLRHEQYDVASFSELMSRLCQKLTYDPARENVTRQSQKVDAGTQAVGLHIENGTTPLPPDIIAFFSEKSASQGSQTTLCDGYQVWQSLPETLKQKFAQPMTISRYLPKHIWQRYVATALNISDAEQVTPHNLQQFIQMIP
;
A
#
# COMPACT_ATOMS: atom_id res chain seq x y z
N MET A 1 0.03 -24.67 3.37
CA MET A 1 1.28 -23.89 3.58
C MET A 1 1.32 -23.47 5.04
N ASN A 2 2.23 -24.04 5.85
CA ASN A 2 2.36 -23.63 7.25
C ASN A 2 2.95 -22.24 7.34
N ILE A 3 2.17 -21.30 7.86
CA ILE A 3 2.61 -19.94 8.14
C ILE A 3 3.61 -20.02 9.29
N ALA A 4 4.87 -19.81 9.01
CA ALA A 4 5.90 -19.69 10.04
C ALA A 4 5.57 -18.45 10.90
N GLN A 5 5.07 -18.67 12.11
CA GLN A 5 4.85 -17.61 13.09
C GLN A 5 6.22 -17.19 13.63
N THR A 6 6.79 -16.14 13.09
CA THR A 6 7.99 -15.55 13.64
C THR A 6 7.58 -14.63 14.77
N GLN A 7 7.75 -15.08 16.04
CA GLN A 7 7.71 -14.20 17.21
C GLN A 7 8.95 -13.32 17.16
N LEU A 8 8.81 -12.16 16.59
CA LEU A 8 9.87 -11.17 16.54
C LEU A 8 9.55 -10.10 17.58
N ARG A 9 10.31 -10.05 18.69
CA ARG A 9 10.65 -8.74 19.26
C ARG A 9 11.58 -8.07 18.24
N SER A 10 10.96 -7.54 17.23
CA SER A 10 11.62 -7.35 15.95
C SER A 10 12.22 -5.99 15.92
N SER A 11 13.52 -5.93 15.88
CA SER A 11 14.17 -4.71 15.42
C SER A 11 13.62 -4.40 14.01
N HIS A 12 13.49 -3.14 13.64
CA HIS A 12 13.05 -2.70 12.31
C HIS A 12 13.84 -3.40 11.20
N GLN A 13 15.11 -3.72 11.45
CA GLN A 13 15.97 -4.42 10.49
C GLN A 13 15.52 -5.87 10.29
N SER A 14 15.10 -6.56 11.35
CA SER A 14 14.59 -7.93 11.22
C SER A 14 13.30 -7.99 10.40
N ILE A 15 12.38 -7.03 10.59
CA ILE A 15 11.16 -6.92 9.77
C ILE A 15 11.52 -6.70 8.30
N LYS A 16 12.46 -5.79 8.01
CA LYS A 16 12.91 -5.54 6.64
C LYS A 16 13.54 -6.77 5.99
N ASN A 17 14.41 -7.46 6.71
CA ASN A 17 15.04 -8.69 6.22
C ASN A 17 13.99 -9.76 5.89
N THR A 18 13.02 -9.97 6.79
CA THR A 18 11.93 -10.92 6.54
C THR A 18 11.08 -10.53 5.34
N LEU A 19 10.76 -9.24 5.17
CA LEU A 19 10.03 -8.76 3.99
C LEU A 19 10.80 -9.02 2.70
N VAL A 20 12.11 -8.80 2.69
CA VAL A 20 12.96 -9.06 1.51
C VAL A 20 13.03 -10.55 1.19
N GLU A 21 13.15 -11.41 2.22
CA GLU A 21 13.28 -12.86 2.05
C GLU A 21 11.97 -13.56 1.70
N GLN A 22 10.86 -13.15 2.33
CA GLN A 22 9.59 -13.87 2.28
C GLN A 22 8.48 -13.11 1.53
N GLY A 23 8.66 -11.82 1.28
CA GLY A 23 7.67 -10.96 0.67
C GLY A 23 6.55 -10.49 1.64
N TRP A 24 6.50 -11.03 2.83
CA TRP A 24 5.49 -10.67 3.84
C TRP A 24 5.99 -10.97 5.26
N VAL A 25 5.38 -10.31 6.25
CA VAL A 25 5.61 -10.59 7.68
C VAL A 25 4.31 -10.39 8.44
N LEU A 26 4.04 -11.27 9.39
CA LEU A 26 2.89 -11.16 10.29
C LEU A 26 3.39 -10.98 11.73
N LEU A 27 3.13 -9.82 12.31
CA LEU A 27 3.44 -9.50 13.69
C LEU A 27 2.22 -9.87 14.54
N ARG A 28 2.37 -10.84 15.43
CA ARG A 28 1.33 -11.28 16.36
C ARG A 28 1.76 -11.05 17.80
N HIS A 29 0.78 -10.85 18.66
CA HIS A 29 1.00 -10.69 20.11
C HIS A 29 1.85 -9.46 20.49
N GLU A 30 2.13 -8.59 19.56
CA GLU A 30 2.69 -7.29 19.86
C GLU A 30 1.57 -6.39 20.42
N GLN A 31 1.88 -5.66 21.47
CA GLN A 31 0.92 -4.71 22.06
C GLN A 31 0.96 -3.40 21.26
N TYR A 32 0.54 -3.46 20.00
CA TYR A 32 0.40 -2.26 19.19
C TYR A 32 -0.99 -1.66 19.37
N ASP A 33 -1.01 -0.35 19.47
CA ASP A 33 -2.16 0.50 19.19
C ASP A 33 -1.94 1.25 17.87
N VAL A 34 -2.89 2.06 17.47
CA VAL A 34 -2.79 2.84 16.23
C VAL A 34 -1.58 3.79 16.23
N ALA A 35 -1.22 4.34 17.39
CA ALA A 35 -0.10 5.28 17.51
C ALA A 35 1.24 4.56 17.33
N SER A 36 1.46 3.47 18.05
CA SER A 36 2.69 2.66 17.95
C SER A 36 2.84 1.97 16.60
N PHE A 37 1.72 1.54 15.98
CA PHE A 37 1.73 1.08 14.58
C PHE A 37 2.18 2.19 13.62
N SER A 38 1.64 3.39 13.76
CA SER A 38 2.02 4.54 12.93
C SER A 38 3.50 4.92 13.09
N GLU A 39 4.00 4.85 14.32
CA GLU A 39 5.42 5.08 14.60
C GLU A 39 6.30 4.00 13.96
N LEU A 40 5.90 2.72 14.04
CA LEU A 40 6.61 1.64 13.39
C LEU A 40 6.72 1.88 11.88
N MET A 41 5.63 2.28 11.22
CA MET A 41 5.63 2.56 9.79
C MET A 41 6.56 3.73 9.43
N SER A 42 6.57 4.80 10.23
CA SER A 42 7.48 5.93 10.04
C SER A 42 8.97 5.56 10.15
N ARG A 43 9.29 4.52 10.93
CA ARG A 43 10.65 4.00 11.07
C ARG A 43 11.03 2.99 10.01
N LEU A 44 10.05 2.21 9.51
CA LEU A 44 10.29 1.22 8.46
C LEU A 44 10.42 1.84 7.08
N CYS A 45 9.65 2.88 6.80
CA CYS A 45 9.52 3.49 5.49
C CYS A 45 10.18 4.88 5.45
N GLN A 46 10.90 5.17 4.37
CA GLN A 46 11.48 6.50 4.15
C GLN A 46 10.41 7.53 3.79
N LYS A 47 9.36 7.09 3.09
CA LYS A 47 8.24 7.92 2.67
C LYS A 47 6.95 7.13 2.87
N LEU A 48 5.95 7.78 3.40
CA LEU A 48 4.59 7.23 3.48
C LEU A 48 3.77 7.78 2.32
N THR A 49 3.01 6.91 1.68
CA THR A 49 2.04 7.26 0.64
C THR A 49 0.63 7.09 1.19
N TYR A 50 -0.28 7.88 0.70
CA TYR A 50 -1.67 7.90 1.16
C TYR A 50 -2.61 7.76 -0.03
N ASP A 51 -3.73 7.07 0.18
CA ASP A 51 -4.85 7.12 -0.74
C ASP A 51 -5.64 8.42 -0.47
N PRO A 52 -5.67 9.38 -1.41
CA PRO A 52 -6.38 10.63 -1.20
C PRO A 52 -7.90 10.47 -1.02
N ALA A 53 -8.46 9.32 -1.36
CA ALA A 53 -9.87 9.01 -1.18
C ALA A 53 -10.20 8.47 0.22
N ARG A 54 -9.17 8.10 1.02
CA ARG A 54 -9.36 7.54 2.36
C ARG A 54 -9.25 8.60 3.45
N GLU A 55 -9.91 8.34 4.56
CA GLU A 55 -9.83 9.16 5.77
C GLU A 55 -8.58 8.81 6.57
N ASN A 56 -7.89 9.84 7.06
CA ASN A 56 -6.76 9.66 7.95
C ASN A 56 -7.24 9.38 9.38
N VAL A 57 -6.69 8.36 10.02
CA VAL A 57 -6.87 8.08 11.44
C VAL A 57 -5.78 8.75 12.26
N THR A 58 -4.56 8.68 11.78
CA THR A 58 -3.42 9.43 12.30
C THR A 58 -2.72 10.15 11.15
N ARG A 59 -1.66 10.86 11.47
CA ARG A 59 -0.82 11.48 10.44
C ARG A 59 -0.15 10.45 9.51
N GLN A 60 -0.01 9.19 9.96
CA GLN A 60 0.71 8.11 9.26
C GLN A 60 -0.16 6.92 8.88
N SER A 61 -1.45 6.93 9.21
CA SER A 61 -2.34 5.81 8.95
C SER A 61 -3.70 6.24 8.46
N GLN A 62 -4.31 5.42 7.61
CA GLN A 62 -5.63 5.64 7.06
C GLN A 62 -6.55 4.48 7.40
N LYS A 63 -7.83 4.79 7.60
CA LYS A 63 -8.85 3.76 7.81
C LYS A 63 -9.09 2.98 6.52
N VAL A 64 -9.13 1.66 6.64
CA VAL A 64 -9.65 0.79 5.59
C VAL A 64 -11.14 0.60 5.82
N ASP A 65 -11.94 1.06 4.90
CA ASP A 65 -13.39 0.89 4.91
C ASP A 65 -13.82 0.23 3.60
N ALA A 66 -13.68 -1.08 3.55
CA ALA A 66 -13.99 -1.89 2.38
C ALA A 66 -15.42 -2.47 2.40
N GLY A 67 -16.22 -2.12 3.42
CA GLY A 67 -17.55 -2.68 3.61
C GLY A 67 -17.51 -4.17 4.01
N THR A 68 -18.59 -4.89 3.71
CA THR A 68 -18.76 -6.32 4.06
C THR A 68 -18.69 -7.25 2.86
N GLN A 69 -18.45 -6.73 1.67
CA GLN A 69 -18.38 -7.51 0.44
C GLN A 69 -16.98 -8.10 0.27
N ALA A 70 -16.91 -9.25 -0.42
CA ALA A 70 -15.63 -9.83 -0.79
C ALA A 70 -14.90 -8.90 -1.75
N VAL A 71 -13.62 -8.67 -1.48
CA VAL A 71 -12.72 -7.88 -2.34
C VAL A 71 -11.77 -8.84 -3.03
N GLY A 72 -11.74 -8.80 -4.36
CA GLY A 72 -10.83 -9.62 -5.17
C GLY A 72 -9.36 -9.25 -4.92
N LEU A 73 -8.46 -10.16 -5.28
CA LEU A 73 -7.03 -9.91 -5.20
C LEU A 73 -6.66 -8.69 -6.06
N HIS A 74 -5.92 -7.76 -5.48
CA HIS A 74 -5.49 -6.53 -6.11
C HIS A 74 -4.18 -6.05 -5.50
N ILE A 75 -3.55 -5.10 -6.15
CA ILE A 75 -2.41 -4.35 -5.62
C ILE A 75 -2.95 -3.04 -5.06
N GLU A 76 -2.63 -2.72 -3.82
CA GLU A 76 -3.00 -1.43 -3.22
C GLU A 76 -2.43 -0.28 -4.06
N ASN A 77 -3.30 0.67 -4.40
CA ASN A 77 -2.95 1.79 -5.28
C ASN A 77 -2.34 1.38 -6.64
N GLY A 78 -2.55 0.14 -7.09
CA GLY A 78 -1.99 -0.38 -8.34
C GLY A 78 -2.49 0.32 -9.62
N THR A 79 -3.53 1.13 -9.52
CA THR A 79 -4.03 1.99 -10.60
C THR A 79 -3.52 3.44 -10.51
N THR A 80 -2.61 3.70 -9.59
CA THR A 80 -1.98 5.01 -9.40
C THR A 80 -0.56 4.99 -10.00
N PRO A 81 -0.02 6.16 -10.36
CA PRO A 81 1.33 6.23 -10.92
C PRO A 81 2.44 5.93 -9.91
N LEU A 82 2.13 5.88 -8.63
CA LEU A 82 3.09 5.66 -7.55
C LEU A 82 2.56 4.59 -6.58
N PRO A 83 2.57 3.30 -6.99
CA PRO A 83 2.20 2.23 -6.08
C PRO A 83 3.22 2.12 -4.93
N PRO A 84 2.79 1.73 -3.72
CA PRO A 84 3.70 1.56 -2.60
C PRO A 84 4.56 0.29 -2.75
N ASP A 85 5.81 0.36 -2.29
CA ASP A 85 6.70 -0.82 -2.21
C ASP A 85 6.30 -1.75 -1.05
N ILE A 86 5.78 -1.18 0.04
CA ILE A 86 5.38 -1.90 1.25
C ILE A 86 3.98 -1.45 1.65
N ILE A 87 3.15 -2.42 1.97
CA ILE A 87 1.81 -2.19 2.52
C ILE A 87 1.76 -2.82 3.91
N ALA A 88 1.17 -2.11 4.85
CA ALA A 88 0.96 -2.62 6.20
C ALA A 88 -0.49 -2.43 6.63
N PHE A 89 -1.05 -3.47 7.23
CA PHE A 89 -2.37 -3.46 7.82
C PHE A 89 -2.28 -3.68 9.32
N PHE A 90 -3.04 -2.92 10.07
CA PHE A 90 -3.21 -3.09 11.50
C PHE A 90 -4.67 -3.36 11.82
N SER A 91 -4.93 -4.43 12.57
CA SER A 91 -6.27 -4.76 13.05
C SER A 91 -6.38 -4.40 14.53
N GLU A 92 -7.03 -3.28 14.81
CA GLU A 92 -7.28 -2.84 16.19
C GLU A 92 -8.26 -3.77 16.90
N LYS A 93 -9.25 -4.27 16.16
CA LYS A 93 -10.24 -5.22 16.66
C LYS A 93 -10.55 -6.26 15.60
N SER A 94 -10.20 -7.50 15.89
CA SER A 94 -10.49 -8.61 14.99
C SER A 94 -11.99 -8.90 14.92
N ALA A 95 -12.48 -9.27 13.74
CA ALA A 95 -13.81 -9.78 13.58
C ALA A 95 -13.95 -11.16 14.25
N SER A 96 -15.13 -11.47 14.78
CA SER A 96 -15.42 -12.78 15.36
C SER A 96 -15.54 -13.88 14.29
N GLN A 97 -15.95 -13.51 13.10
CA GLN A 97 -16.06 -14.37 11.93
C GLN A 97 -15.73 -13.61 10.65
N GLY A 98 -15.08 -14.28 9.70
CA GLY A 98 -14.73 -13.68 8.41
C GLY A 98 -13.63 -12.63 8.50
N SER A 99 -13.62 -11.71 7.54
CA SER A 99 -12.67 -10.59 7.44
C SER A 99 -11.20 -11.01 7.37
N GLN A 100 -10.90 -12.19 6.84
CA GLN A 100 -9.53 -12.61 6.62
C GLN A 100 -8.92 -11.77 5.50
N THR A 101 -7.70 -11.28 5.74
CA THR A 101 -6.85 -10.72 4.70
C THR A 101 -6.10 -11.85 4.03
N THR A 102 -6.31 -12.03 2.73
CA THR A 102 -5.59 -13.01 1.90
C THR A 102 -4.43 -12.33 1.20
N LEU A 103 -3.30 -13.02 1.14
CA LEU A 103 -2.11 -12.57 0.43
C LEU A 103 -1.84 -13.51 -0.74
N CYS A 104 -1.41 -12.94 -1.85
CA CYS A 104 -1.02 -13.68 -3.04
C CYS A 104 0.31 -13.14 -3.56
N ASP A 105 1.26 -14.05 -3.80
CA ASP A 105 2.52 -13.71 -4.43
C ASP A 105 2.30 -13.57 -5.95
N GLY A 106 2.23 -12.35 -6.42
CA GLY A 106 2.01 -12.02 -7.83
C GLY A 106 3.15 -12.51 -8.74
N TYR A 107 4.39 -12.61 -8.25
CA TYR A 107 5.51 -13.16 -9.01
C TYR A 107 5.33 -14.65 -9.26
N GLN A 108 4.92 -15.42 -8.25
CA GLN A 108 4.62 -16.84 -8.42
C GLN A 108 3.43 -17.06 -9.36
N VAL A 109 2.39 -16.23 -9.26
CA VAL A 109 1.28 -16.27 -10.21
C VAL A 109 1.78 -16.03 -11.62
N TRP A 110 2.57 -14.98 -11.84
CA TRP A 110 3.15 -14.69 -13.16
C TRP A 110 3.98 -15.87 -13.71
N GLN A 111 4.85 -16.43 -12.88
CA GLN A 111 5.69 -17.57 -13.28
C GLN A 111 4.85 -18.78 -13.70
N SER A 112 3.72 -19.01 -13.02
CA SER A 112 2.82 -20.14 -13.26
C SER A 112 1.87 -19.94 -14.46
N LEU A 113 1.79 -18.73 -15.02
CA LEU A 113 0.92 -18.48 -16.18
C LEU A 113 1.43 -19.19 -17.43
N PRO A 114 0.50 -19.75 -18.25
CA PRO A 114 0.85 -20.23 -19.58
C PRO A 114 1.47 -19.13 -20.44
N GLU A 115 2.43 -19.50 -21.28
CA GLU A 115 3.17 -18.52 -22.11
C GLU A 115 2.22 -17.69 -23.00
N THR A 116 1.15 -18.29 -23.51
CA THR A 116 0.10 -17.61 -24.29
C THR A 116 -0.58 -16.46 -23.51
N LEU A 117 -0.72 -16.58 -22.18
CA LEU A 117 -1.23 -15.51 -21.35
C LEU A 117 -0.15 -14.47 -21.05
N LYS A 118 1.08 -14.89 -20.75
CA LYS A 118 2.20 -13.97 -20.54
C LYS A 118 2.39 -13.02 -21.73
N GLN A 119 2.35 -13.55 -22.95
CA GLN A 119 2.44 -12.75 -24.18
C GLN A 119 1.34 -11.70 -24.30
N LYS A 120 0.11 -12.01 -23.88
CA LYS A 120 -0.99 -11.03 -23.88
C LYS A 120 -0.76 -9.87 -22.91
N PHE A 121 -0.14 -10.15 -21.77
CA PHE A 121 0.12 -9.14 -20.72
C PHE A 121 1.52 -8.50 -20.80
N ALA A 122 2.38 -8.95 -21.70
CA ALA A 122 3.71 -8.37 -21.92
C ALA A 122 3.66 -7.00 -22.64
N GLN A 123 2.53 -6.66 -23.25
CA GLN A 123 2.35 -5.36 -23.91
C GLN A 123 1.99 -4.29 -22.88
N PRO A 124 2.55 -3.08 -23.01
CA PRO A 124 2.17 -1.96 -22.16
C PRO A 124 0.67 -1.69 -22.26
N MET A 125 0.03 -1.50 -21.12
CA MET A 125 -1.37 -1.08 -21.04
C MET A 125 -1.44 0.37 -20.58
N THR A 126 -2.24 1.18 -21.28
CA THR A 126 -2.53 2.53 -20.83
C THR A 126 -3.78 2.52 -19.98
N ILE A 127 -3.66 2.96 -18.75
CA ILE A 127 -4.80 3.16 -17.85
C ILE A 127 -5.12 4.66 -17.83
N SER A 128 -6.31 5.02 -18.27
CA SER A 128 -6.80 6.40 -18.18
C SER A 128 -7.87 6.49 -17.11
N ARG A 129 -7.71 7.43 -16.20
CA ARG A 129 -8.65 7.65 -15.11
C ARG A 129 -8.94 9.13 -14.96
N TYR A 130 -10.22 9.49 -14.90
CA TYR A 130 -10.60 10.83 -14.50
C TYR A 130 -10.45 10.96 -12.97
N LEU A 131 -9.70 11.95 -12.54
CA LEU A 131 -9.58 12.32 -11.13
C LEU A 131 -10.15 13.72 -10.92
N PRO A 132 -11.13 13.91 -10.03
CA PRO A 132 -11.58 15.24 -9.62
C PRO A 132 -10.42 16.10 -9.13
N LYS A 133 -10.52 17.42 -9.30
CA LYS A 133 -9.45 18.36 -8.97
C LYS A 133 -8.90 18.17 -7.55
N HIS A 134 -9.78 18.10 -6.54
CA HIS A 134 -9.38 17.93 -5.14
C HIS A 134 -8.64 16.61 -4.88
N ILE A 135 -8.87 15.57 -5.67
CA ILE A 135 -8.17 14.29 -5.54
C ILE A 135 -6.78 14.36 -6.16
N TRP A 136 -6.64 14.79 -7.43
CA TRP A 136 -5.31 14.86 -8.04
C TRP A 136 -4.40 15.90 -7.36
N GLN A 137 -4.96 17.01 -6.84
CA GLN A 137 -4.17 17.96 -6.05
C GLN A 137 -3.57 17.30 -4.81
N ARG A 138 -4.31 16.43 -4.12
CA ARG A 138 -3.79 15.68 -2.96
C ARG A 138 -2.67 14.72 -3.35
N TYR A 139 -2.76 14.04 -4.50
CA TYR A 139 -1.65 13.21 -5.01
C TYR A 139 -0.40 14.04 -5.25
N VAL A 140 -0.52 15.17 -5.95
CA VAL A 140 0.61 16.07 -6.23
C VAL A 140 1.19 16.63 -4.94
N ALA A 141 0.35 17.11 -4.03
CA ALA A 141 0.77 17.63 -2.74
C ALA A 141 1.57 16.59 -1.94
N THR A 142 1.07 15.36 -1.86
CA THR A 142 1.77 14.26 -1.19
C THR A 142 3.11 13.94 -1.85
N ALA A 143 3.14 13.86 -3.18
CA ALA A 143 4.36 13.53 -3.91
C ALA A 143 5.46 14.60 -3.77
N LEU A 144 5.06 15.88 -3.77
CA LEU A 144 5.96 17.03 -3.70
C LEU A 144 6.14 17.60 -2.27
N ASN A 145 5.57 16.94 -1.24
CA ASN A 145 5.57 17.40 0.15
C ASN A 145 5.00 18.82 0.34
N ILE A 146 3.95 19.16 -0.42
CA ILE A 146 3.21 20.42 -0.25
C ILE A 146 2.21 20.21 0.88
N SER A 147 2.24 21.06 1.90
CA SER A 147 1.43 20.92 3.11
C SER A 147 -0.08 21.09 2.87
N ASP A 148 -0.45 21.93 1.90
CA ASP A 148 -1.83 22.23 1.56
C ASP A 148 -2.09 21.93 0.09
N ALA A 149 -2.98 20.96 -0.16
CA ALA A 149 -3.31 20.52 -1.50
C ALA A 149 -3.97 21.62 -2.37
N GLU A 150 -4.62 22.62 -1.75
CA GLU A 150 -5.25 23.73 -2.48
C GLU A 150 -4.19 24.66 -3.10
N GLN A 151 -2.97 24.66 -2.56
CA GLN A 151 -1.84 25.45 -3.08
C GLN A 151 -1.13 24.78 -4.26
N VAL A 152 -1.55 23.58 -4.67
CA VAL A 152 -0.99 22.89 -5.83
C VAL A 152 -1.31 23.67 -7.11
N THR A 153 -0.27 24.07 -7.81
CA THR A 153 -0.31 24.83 -9.05
C THR A 153 -0.22 23.92 -10.28
N PRO A 154 -0.55 24.42 -11.49
CA PRO A 154 -0.28 23.70 -12.75
C PRO A 154 1.20 23.35 -12.93
N HIS A 155 2.12 24.18 -12.44
CA HIS A 155 3.56 23.91 -12.47
C HIS A 155 3.91 22.68 -11.60
N ASN A 156 3.34 22.58 -10.40
CA ASN A 156 3.52 21.41 -9.53
C ASN A 156 2.98 20.13 -10.19
N LEU A 157 1.86 20.22 -10.90
CA LEU A 157 1.34 19.08 -11.65
C LEU A 157 2.32 18.62 -12.73
N GLN A 158 2.93 19.53 -13.48
CA GLN A 158 3.95 19.18 -14.49
C GLN A 158 5.18 18.54 -13.86
N GLN A 159 5.66 19.06 -12.73
CA GLN A 159 6.77 18.45 -11.98
C GLN A 159 6.41 17.02 -11.56
N PHE A 160 5.20 16.81 -11.04
CA PHE A 160 4.72 15.49 -10.64
C PHE A 160 4.67 14.51 -11.82
N ILE A 161 4.16 14.94 -12.99
CA ILE A 161 4.10 14.11 -14.19
C ILE A 161 5.51 13.64 -14.62
N GLN A 162 6.52 14.47 -14.48
CA GLN A 162 7.91 14.10 -14.80
C GLN A 162 8.52 13.08 -13.82
N MET A 163 7.93 12.90 -12.65
CA MET A 163 8.36 11.89 -11.67
C MET A 163 7.74 10.52 -11.90
N ILE A 164 6.75 10.42 -12.77
CA ILE A 164 6.07 9.16 -13.10
C ILE A 164 6.96 8.42 -14.11
N PRO A 165 7.31 7.14 -13.82
CA PRO A 165 8.17 6.34 -14.70
C PRO A 165 7.52 6.02 -16.05
#